data_4bbeb6a286399db8f66e67ba928461bf
#
_entry.id   4bbeb6a286399db8f66e67ba928461bf
#
_cell.length_a   1.000
_cell.length_b   1.000
_cell.length_c   1.000
_cell.angle_alpha   90.00
_cell.angle_beta   90.00
_cell.angle_gamma   90.00
#
_symmetry.space_group_name_H-M   'P 1'
#
loop_
_entity.id
_entity.type
_entity.pdbx_description
1 polymer ?
#
loop_
_entity_poly.entity_id
_entity_poly.type
_entity_poly.pdbx_seq_one_letter_code
_entity_poly.pdbx_strand_id
1 'polypeptide(L)'
;MDSLQAIIWDFDGTLVNSEPYWHGEEKRLVAEHGGSWTDEDAFRMVGQHVRITAQHLAEAMRRPDDGDAVMTELISRVARRISDRMPYMPGALELAEAAAASDIRQCIVTASNKDILQAAKAQLPPAFEFIITADDVTHPKPNPEAYELALRRLDLPATQCVILEDSISGSAAGLAAGGLVVGVPMHQPLEPHPRMAIFDDGLATTNLDRLVDTWRQLKDAE
;
A
#
# COMPACT_ATOMS: atom_id res chain seq x y z
N MET A 1 -25.86 -15.35 0.93
CA MET A 1 -24.84 -16.38 0.75
C MET A 1 -23.56 -15.90 1.40
N ASP A 2 -22.89 -16.79 2.08
CA ASP A 2 -21.69 -16.47 2.87
C ASP A 2 -20.47 -16.63 1.96
N SER A 3 -20.14 -15.58 1.21
CA SER A 3 -19.01 -15.55 0.26
C SER A 3 -18.20 -14.27 0.43
N LEU A 4 -16.92 -14.32 0.10
CA LEU A 4 -16.07 -13.14 0.00
C LEU A 4 -16.68 -12.19 -1.04
N GLN A 5 -16.95 -10.95 -0.62
CA GLN A 5 -17.60 -9.95 -1.47
C GLN A 5 -16.63 -8.89 -1.97
N ALA A 6 -15.59 -8.58 -1.19
CA ALA A 6 -14.61 -7.57 -1.60
C ALA A 6 -13.19 -7.86 -1.10
N ILE A 7 -12.22 -7.41 -1.89
CA ILE A 7 -10.80 -7.30 -1.51
C ILE A 7 -10.46 -5.82 -1.38
N ILE A 8 -9.90 -5.45 -0.25
CA ILE A 8 -9.39 -4.11 0.03
C ILE A 8 -7.87 -4.20 0.01
N TRP A 9 -7.26 -3.57 -0.97
CA TRP A 9 -5.82 -3.63 -1.20
C TRP A 9 -5.10 -2.45 -0.57
N ASP A 10 -4.06 -2.70 0.20
CA ASP A 10 -3.02 -1.70 0.31
C ASP A 10 -2.27 -1.55 -1.03
N PHE A 11 -1.57 -0.45 -1.21
CA PHE A 11 -0.90 -0.14 -2.48
C PHE A 11 0.60 -0.44 -2.43
N ASP A 12 1.36 0.29 -1.60
CA ASP A 12 2.81 0.23 -1.57
C ASP A 12 3.31 -0.96 -0.75
N GLY A 13 3.99 -1.92 -1.37
CA GLY A 13 4.44 -3.16 -0.73
C GLY A 13 3.45 -4.32 -0.84
N THR A 14 2.19 -4.03 -1.22
CA THR A 14 1.13 -5.03 -1.38
C THR A 14 0.72 -5.21 -2.84
N LEU A 15 0.19 -4.17 -3.48
CA LEU A 15 -0.17 -4.20 -4.90
C LEU A 15 1.03 -3.90 -5.80
N VAL A 16 1.88 -2.96 -5.39
CA VAL A 16 3.05 -2.50 -6.14
C VAL A 16 4.31 -2.44 -5.28
N ASN A 17 5.46 -2.70 -5.90
CA ASN A 17 6.78 -2.48 -5.30
C ASN A 17 7.31 -1.10 -5.74
N SER A 18 6.82 -0.04 -5.13
CA SER A 18 7.22 1.34 -5.45
C SER A 18 8.57 1.73 -4.85
N GLU A 19 9.07 1.01 -3.87
CA GLU A 19 10.27 1.34 -3.09
C GLU A 19 11.53 1.58 -3.96
N PRO A 20 11.85 0.74 -4.98
CA PRO A 20 12.98 1.01 -5.86
C PRO A 20 12.88 2.34 -6.61
N TYR A 21 11.66 2.84 -6.84
CA TYR A 21 11.45 4.14 -7.46
C TYR A 21 11.73 5.28 -6.47
N TRP A 22 11.25 5.16 -5.23
CA TRP A 22 11.55 6.11 -4.17
C TRP A 22 13.06 6.22 -3.95
N HIS A 23 13.74 5.11 -3.64
CA HIS A 23 15.17 5.08 -3.41
C HIS A 23 15.98 5.60 -4.61
N GLY A 24 15.56 5.22 -5.82
CA GLY A 24 16.22 5.68 -7.05
C GLY A 24 16.11 7.18 -7.26
N GLU A 25 14.95 7.77 -7.02
CA GLU A 25 14.74 9.21 -7.20
C GLU A 25 15.31 10.04 -6.03
N GLU A 26 15.32 9.54 -4.80
CA GLU A 26 16.02 10.13 -3.67
C GLU A 26 17.53 10.31 -3.97
N LYS A 27 18.19 9.24 -4.40
CA LYS A 27 19.61 9.27 -4.76
C LYS A 27 19.90 10.25 -5.89
N ARG A 28 19.08 10.22 -6.96
CA ARG A 28 19.24 11.12 -8.10
C ARG A 28 19.08 12.57 -7.69
N LEU A 29 18.04 12.88 -6.92
CA LEU A 29 17.73 14.23 -6.48
C LEU A 29 18.87 14.80 -5.65
N VAL A 30 19.40 14.05 -4.67
CA VAL A 30 20.54 14.49 -3.84
C VAL A 30 21.82 14.63 -4.68
N ALA A 31 22.10 13.70 -5.59
CA ALA A 31 23.30 13.75 -6.44
C ALA A 31 23.28 14.96 -7.39
N GLU A 32 22.15 15.32 -7.96
CA GLU A 32 21.97 16.50 -8.84
C GLU A 32 22.31 17.82 -8.12
N HIS A 33 22.20 17.83 -6.78
CA HIS A 33 22.55 18.96 -5.93
C HIS A 33 23.94 18.83 -5.27
N GLY A 34 24.75 17.85 -5.72
CA GLY A 34 26.13 17.65 -5.22
C GLY A 34 26.21 17.05 -3.82
N GLY A 35 25.12 16.47 -3.31
CA GLY A 35 25.06 15.73 -2.05
C GLY A 35 25.36 14.24 -2.23
N SER A 36 25.28 13.48 -1.13
CA SER A 36 25.40 12.03 -1.10
C SER A 36 24.22 11.43 -0.34
N TRP A 37 23.63 10.38 -0.90
CA TRP A 37 22.52 9.60 -0.32
C TRP A 37 22.77 8.13 -0.60
N THR A 38 23.03 7.37 0.45
CA THR A 38 23.39 5.94 0.36
C THR A 38 22.16 5.04 0.39
N ASP A 39 22.35 3.74 0.12
CA ASP A 39 21.29 2.74 0.32
C ASP A 39 20.86 2.64 1.78
N GLU A 40 21.83 2.83 2.72
CA GLU A 40 21.56 2.83 4.15
C GLU A 40 20.71 4.06 4.56
N ASP A 41 20.97 5.22 3.96
CA ASP A 41 20.16 6.43 4.22
C ASP A 41 18.73 6.22 3.73
N ALA A 42 18.54 5.72 2.51
CA ALA A 42 17.24 5.40 1.94
C ALA A 42 16.49 4.34 2.78
N PHE A 43 17.17 3.27 3.19
CA PHE A 43 16.58 2.22 4.01
C PHE A 43 16.08 2.72 5.37
N ARG A 44 16.77 3.69 5.99
CA ARG A 44 16.29 4.32 7.24
C ARG A 44 14.99 5.10 7.07
N MET A 45 14.66 5.49 5.84
CA MET A 45 13.43 6.23 5.54
C MET A 45 12.23 5.33 5.21
N VAL A 46 12.44 4.03 5.04
CA VAL A 46 11.36 3.07 4.77
C VAL A 46 10.30 3.14 5.87
N GLY A 47 9.04 3.31 5.47
CA GLY A 47 7.90 3.43 6.39
C GLY A 47 7.77 4.80 7.08
N GLN A 48 8.67 5.75 6.82
CA GLN A 48 8.54 7.12 7.30
C GLN A 48 7.58 7.93 6.40
N HIS A 49 6.95 8.93 6.99
CA HIS A 49 6.16 9.88 6.20
C HIS A 49 7.06 10.66 5.23
N VAL A 50 6.63 10.82 3.98
CA VAL A 50 7.44 11.44 2.90
C VAL A 50 8.00 12.83 3.26
N ARG A 51 7.32 13.60 4.11
CA ARG A 51 7.81 14.89 4.63
C ARG A 51 9.09 14.74 5.44
N ILE A 52 9.23 13.66 6.24
CA ILE A 52 10.43 13.37 7.02
C ILE A 52 11.58 13.03 6.08
N THR A 53 11.34 12.15 5.13
CA THR A 53 12.30 11.80 4.07
C THR A 53 12.78 13.06 3.34
N ALA A 54 11.85 13.89 2.88
CA ALA A 54 12.16 15.12 2.14
C ALA A 54 13.00 16.10 2.96
N GLN A 55 12.77 16.21 4.25
CA GLN A 55 13.59 17.04 5.15
C GLN A 55 15.04 16.55 5.22
N HIS A 56 15.25 15.23 5.39
CA HIS A 56 16.59 14.64 5.38
C HIS A 56 17.29 14.79 4.01
N LEU A 57 16.54 14.67 2.90
CA LEU A 57 17.09 14.93 1.57
C LEU A 57 17.51 16.40 1.40
N ALA A 58 16.70 17.35 1.89
CA ALA A 58 17.01 18.78 1.86
C ALA A 58 18.30 19.07 2.66
N GLU A 59 18.46 18.46 3.82
CA GLU A 59 19.71 18.55 4.63
C GLU A 59 20.92 17.97 3.87
N ALA A 60 20.77 16.79 3.25
CA ALA A 60 21.82 16.15 2.44
C ALA A 60 22.22 17.01 1.22
N MET A 61 21.30 17.78 0.67
CA MET A 61 21.52 18.75 -0.41
C MET A 61 22.03 20.11 0.08
N ARG A 62 22.22 20.30 1.41
CA ARG A 62 22.58 21.57 2.06
C ARG A 62 21.55 22.69 1.82
N ARG A 63 20.26 22.32 1.76
CA ARG A 63 19.09 23.19 1.55
C ARG A 63 18.03 22.93 2.62
N PRO A 64 18.35 23.03 3.94
CA PRO A 64 17.47 22.57 5.01
C PRO A 64 16.11 23.29 5.06
N ASP A 65 16.02 24.48 4.48
CA ASP A 65 14.76 25.27 4.46
C ASP A 65 13.83 24.88 3.30
N ASP A 66 14.27 23.99 2.39
CA ASP A 66 13.53 23.63 1.17
C ASP A 66 12.75 22.31 1.28
N GLY A 67 12.53 21.75 2.46
CA GLY A 67 11.90 20.44 2.67
C GLY A 67 10.58 20.26 1.92
N ASP A 68 9.69 21.26 1.90
CA ASP A 68 8.41 21.17 1.18
C ASP A 68 8.59 21.16 -0.36
N ALA A 69 9.55 21.93 -0.88
CA ALA A 69 9.88 21.92 -2.30
C ALA A 69 10.49 20.58 -2.72
N VAL A 70 11.40 20.04 -1.89
CA VAL A 70 12.01 18.71 -2.10
C VAL A 70 10.95 17.60 -2.06
N MET A 71 10.01 17.67 -1.12
CA MET A 71 8.88 16.73 -1.06
C MET A 71 8.06 16.74 -2.36
N THR A 72 7.68 17.92 -2.83
CA THR A 72 6.89 18.09 -4.06
C THR A 72 7.64 17.53 -5.27
N GLU A 73 8.93 17.82 -5.38
CA GLU A 73 9.76 17.34 -6.48
C GLU A 73 9.93 15.82 -6.44
N LEU A 74 10.23 15.24 -5.27
CA LEU A 74 10.37 13.79 -5.10
C LEU A 74 9.09 13.06 -5.49
N ILE A 75 7.93 13.48 -4.97
CA ILE A 75 6.62 12.91 -5.32
C ILE A 75 6.39 12.96 -6.83
N SER A 76 6.66 14.11 -7.46
CA SER A 76 6.50 14.26 -8.91
C SER A 76 7.39 13.31 -9.72
N ARG A 77 8.64 13.08 -9.27
CA ARG A 77 9.57 12.14 -9.91
C ARG A 77 9.10 10.69 -9.78
N VAL A 78 8.71 10.28 -8.58
CA VAL A 78 8.18 8.93 -8.32
C VAL A 78 6.88 8.71 -9.09
N ALA A 79 5.95 9.67 -9.09
CA ALA A 79 4.71 9.61 -9.84
C ALA A 79 4.96 9.38 -11.35
N ARG A 80 5.96 10.07 -11.92
CA ARG A 80 6.37 9.86 -13.32
C ARG A 80 6.86 8.44 -13.56
N ARG A 81 7.70 7.89 -12.66
CA ARG A 81 8.19 6.50 -12.77
C ARG A 81 7.04 5.50 -12.75
N ILE A 82 6.08 5.70 -11.84
CA ILE A 82 4.87 4.86 -11.74
C ILE A 82 4.02 4.98 -13.02
N SER A 83 3.85 6.21 -13.55
CA SER A 83 3.11 6.44 -14.80
C SER A 83 3.79 5.79 -16.02
N ASP A 84 5.13 5.77 -16.06
CA ASP A 84 5.88 5.13 -17.13
C ASP A 84 5.77 3.59 -17.06
N ARG A 85 5.83 3.04 -15.86
CA ARG A 85 5.72 1.60 -15.61
C ARG A 85 5.27 1.30 -14.18
N MET A 86 4.11 0.62 -14.05
CA MET A 86 3.63 0.13 -12.77
C MET A 86 4.48 -1.07 -12.31
N PRO A 87 5.13 -0.99 -11.15
CA PRO A 87 5.94 -2.08 -10.63
C PRO A 87 5.10 -3.05 -9.78
N TYR A 88 4.15 -3.78 -10.38
CA TYR A 88 3.31 -4.71 -9.63
C TYR A 88 4.11 -5.69 -8.78
N MET A 89 3.62 -5.99 -7.58
CA MET A 89 4.14 -7.09 -6.80
C MET A 89 3.88 -8.42 -7.53
N PRO A 90 4.81 -9.41 -7.45
CA PRO A 90 4.60 -10.71 -8.07
C PRO A 90 3.27 -11.35 -7.63
N GLY A 91 2.43 -11.75 -8.58
CA GLY A 91 1.12 -12.37 -8.35
C GLY A 91 -0.02 -11.40 -8.03
N ALA A 92 0.26 -10.12 -7.74
CA ALA A 92 -0.77 -9.16 -7.35
C ALA A 92 -1.73 -8.80 -8.49
N LEU A 93 -1.20 -8.58 -9.70
CA LEU A 93 -2.03 -8.27 -10.87
C LEU A 93 -2.91 -9.46 -11.24
N GLU A 94 -2.33 -10.66 -11.28
CA GLU A 94 -3.04 -11.89 -11.59
C GLU A 94 -4.16 -12.18 -10.60
N LEU A 95 -3.92 -11.93 -9.30
CA LEU A 95 -4.94 -12.08 -8.26
C LEU A 95 -6.06 -11.05 -8.42
N ALA A 96 -5.73 -9.79 -8.72
CA ALA A 96 -6.71 -8.73 -8.95
C ALA A 96 -7.59 -9.03 -10.17
N GLU A 97 -7.00 -9.52 -11.27
CA GLU A 97 -7.74 -9.93 -12.46
C GLU A 97 -8.64 -11.14 -12.20
N ALA A 98 -8.16 -12.15 -11.47
CA ALA A 98 -8.95 -13.31 -11.09
C ALA A 98 -10.14 -12.94 -10.18
N ALA A 99 -9.94 -12.01 -9.24
CA ALA A 99 -11.01 -11.50 -8.40
C ALA A 99 -12.07 -10.76 -9.21
N ALA A 100 -11.66 -9.92 -10.17
CA ALA A 100 -12.58 -9.22 -11.08
C ALA A 100 -13.40 -10.19 -11.94
N ALA A 101 -12.77 -11.25 -12.45
CA ALA A 101 -13.44 -12.29 -13.24
C ALA A 101 -14.45 -13.12 -12.42
N SER A 102 -14.39 -13.04 -11.09
CA SER A 102 -15.27 -13.73 -10.15
C SER A 102 -16.28 -12.80 -9.47
N ASP A 103 -16.50 -11.62 -10.01
CA ASP A 103 -17.41 -10.58 -9.49
C ASP A 103 -17.08 -10.13 -8.03
N ILE A 104 -15.84 -10.32 -7.57
CA ILE A 104 -15.38 -9.82 -6.27
C ILE A 104 -14.99 -8.35 -6.43
N ARG A 105 -15.64 -7.50 -5.66
CA ARG A 105 -15.41 -6.06 -5.67
C ARG A 105 -14.02 -5.72 -5.14
N GLN A 106 -13.42 -4.65 -5.62
CA GLN A 106 -12.07 -4.26 -5.23
C GLN A 106 -11.93 -2.76 -5.05
N CYS A 107 -11.16 -2.36 -4.05
CA CYS A 107 -10.74 -0.98 -3.85
C CYS A 107 -9.32 -0.91 -3.29
N ILE A 108 -8.72 0.27 -3.36
CA ILE A 108 -7.37 0.54 -2.83
C ILE A 108 -7.49 1.47 -1.62
N VAL A 109 -6.72 1.16 -0.56
CA VAL A 109 -6.58 1.99 0.65
C VAL A 109 -5.10 2.15 0.96
N THR A 110 -4.54 3.34 0.78
CA THR A 110 -3.10 3.57 0.86
C THR A 110 -2.73 4.75 1.75
N ALA A 111 -1.51 4.71 2.31
CA ALA A 111 -0.87 5.85 2.97
C ALA A 111 -0.21 6.83 1.95
N SER A 112 -0.13 6.45 0.68
CA SER A 112 0.35 7.33 -0.39
C SER A 112 -0.65 8.45 -0.70
N ASN A 113 -0.14 9.57 -1.23
CA ASN A 113 -0.94 10.73 -1.58
C ASN A 113 -1.64 10.59 -2.95
N LYS A 114 -2.56 11.54 -3.22
CA LYS A 114 -3.34 11.56 -4.47
C LYS A 114 -2.49 11.65 -5.73
N ASP A 115 -1.36 12.35 -5.71
CA ASP A 115 -0.53 12.55 -6.89
C ASP A 115 0.06 11.23 -7.38
N ILE A 116 0.52 10.38 -6.46
CA ILE A 116 1.01 9.03 -6.75
C ILE A 116 -0.10 8.18 -7.37
N LEU A 117 -1.29 8.16 -6.73
CA LEU A 117 -2.40 7.33 -7.20
C LEU A 117 -3.02 7.85 -8.50
N GLN A 118 -3.01 9.15 -8.74
CA GLN A 118 -3.43 9.73 -10.02
C GLN A 118 -2.50 9.30 -11.16
N ALA A 119 -1.19 9.24 -10.91
CA ALA A 119 -0.22 8.74 -11.88
C ALA A 119 -0.38 7.23 -12.14
N ALA A 120 -0.70 6.46 -11.10
CA ALA A 120 -0.95 5.02 -11.18
C ALA A 120 -2.23 4.67 -11.96
N LYS A 121 -3.24 5.54 -11.90
CA LYS A 121 -4.62 5.26 -12.34
C LYS A 121 -4.75 4.71 -13.77
N ALA A 122 -3.93 5.19 -14.70
CA ALA A 122 -3.98 4.75 -16.09
C ALA A 122 -3.48 3.30 -16.31
N GLN A 123 -2.74 2.76 -15.36
CA GLN A 123 -2.19 1.41 -15.42
C GLN A 123 -2.90 0.43 -14.47
N LEU A 124 -3.75 0.93 -13.57
CA LEU A 124 -4.57 0.07 -12.73
C LEU A 124 -5.63 -0.64 -13.59
N PRO A 125 -5.89 -1.93 -13.33
CA PRO A 125 -7.04 -2.62 -13.94
C PRO A 125 -8.35 -1.87 -13.62
N PRO A 126 -9.34 -1.89 -14.52
CA PRO A 126 -10.64 -1.25 -14.28
C PRO A 126 -11.47 -1.93 -13.16
N ALA A 127 -10.91 -2.94 -12.52
CA ALA A 127 -11.51 -3.70 -11.44
C ALA A 127 -11.62 -2.93 -10.11
N PHE A 128 -10.85 -1.84 -9.93
CA PHE A 128 -10.88 -1.05 -8.70
C PHE A 128 -11.97 0.01 -8.74
N GLU A 129 -12.98 -0.10 -7.88
CA GLU A 129 -14.14 0.79 -7.85
C GLU A 129 -13.78 2.20 -7.39
N PHE A 130 -12.89 2.32 -6.40
CA PHE A 130 -12.40 3.58 -5.86
C PHE A 130 -11.04 3.41 -5.17
N ILE A 131 -10.43 4.54 -4.89
CA ILE A 131 -9.17 4.65 -4.17
C ILE A 131 -9.38 5.58 -2.98
N ILE A 132 -8.84 5.20 -1.82
CA ILE A 132 -8.72 6.03 -0.61
C ILE A 132 -7.23 6.25 -0.36
N THR A 133 -6.84 7.52 -0.29
CA THR A 133 -5.45 7.95 -0.09
C THR A 133 -5.28 8.59 1.28
N ALA A 134 -4.05 8.91 1.66
CA ALA A 134 -3.77 9.68 2.87
C ALA A 134 -4.51 11.03 2.92
N ASP A 135 -4.82 11.63 1.75
CA ASP A 135 -5.52 12.91 1.66
C ASP A 135 -7.04 12.81 1.91
N ASP A 136 -7.59 11.61 1.98
CA ASP A 136 -9.02 11.35 2.17
C ASP A 136 -9.41 11.14 3.64
N VAL A 137 -8.42 11.09 4.55
CA VAL A 137 -8.60 10.79 5.97
C VAL A 137 -7.93 11.84 6.86
N THR A 138 -8.42 11.96 8.08
CA THR A 138 -7.84 12.86 9.09
C THR A 138 -6.71 12.16 9.86
N HIS A 139 -6.88 10.87 10.12
CA HIS A 139 -5.94 10.07 10.89
C HIS A 139 -5.39 8.95 10.01
N PRO A 140 -4.08 8.98 9.70
CA PRO A 140 -3.45 7.95 8.89
C PRO A 140 -3.35 6.61 9.64
N LYS A 141 -3.07 5.52 8.90
CA LYS A 141 -2.69 4.23 9.46
C LYS A 141 -1.59 4.43 10.54
N PRO A 142 -1.66 3.82 11.73
CA PRO A 142 -2.50 2.66 12.10
C PRO A 142 -3.93 2.98 12.56
N ASN A 143 -4.42 4.22 12.42
CA ASN A 143 -5.82 4.52 12.71
C ASN A 143 -6.72 3.80 11.69
N PRO A 144 -7.88 3.22 12.12
CA PRO A 144 -8.76 2.46 11.24
C PRO A 144 -9.52 3.29 10.22
N GLU A 145 -9.51 4.62 10.30
CA GLU A 145 -10.38 5.55 9.55
C GLU A 145 -10.43 5.24 8.05
N ALA A 146 -9.28 4.94 7.42
CA ALA A 146 -9.22 4.67 5.98
C ALA A 146 -9.94 3.36 5.61
N TYR A 147 -9.75 2.29 6.39
CA TYR A 147 -10.43 1.01 6.16
C TYR A 147 -11.91 1.07 6.51
N GLU A 148 -12.29 1.76 7.58
CA GLU A 148 -13.69 2.03 7.90
C GLU A 148 -14.38 2.83 6.78
N LEU A 149 -13.69 3.82 6.20
CA LEU A 149 -14.20 4.57 5.06
C LEU A 149 -14.41 3.64 3.83
N ALA A 150 -13.48 2.71 3.58
CA ALA A 150 -13.61 1.72 2.51
C ALA A 150 -14.83 0.81 2.72
N LEU A 151 -14.97 0.25 3.92
CA LEU A 151 -16.11 -0.60 4.28
C LEU A 151 -17.45 0.14 4.14
N ARG A 152 -17.52 1.39 4.58
CA ARG A 152 -18.71 2.24 4.38
C ARG A 152 -19.03 2.48 2.90
N ARG A 153 -18.01 2.76 2.05
CA ARG A 153 -18.21 2.97 0.60
C ARG A 153 -18.61 1.69 -0.14
N LEU A 154 -18.11 0.54 0.31
CA LEU A 154 -18.50 -0.76 -0.20
C LEU A 154 -19.91 -1.15 0.25
N ASP A 155 -20.43 -0.56 1.33
CA ASP A 155 -21.67 -0.97 2.00
C ASP A 155 -21.67 -2.47 2.36
N LEU A 156 -20.54 -2.93 2.90
CA LEU A 156 -20.30 -4.32 3.28
C LEU A 156 -19.83 -4.42 4.74
N PRO A 157 -20.25 -5.47 5.46
CA PRO A 157 -19.65 -5.79 6.76
C PRO A 157 -18.20 -6.23 6.58
N ALA A 158 -17.35 -5.91 7.55
CA ALA A 158 -15.93 -6.22 7.51
C ALA A 158 -15.66 -7.73 7.30
N THR A 159 -16.51 -8.60 7.86
CA THR A 159 -16.42 -10.05 7.75
C THR A 159 -16.70 -10.61 6.33
N GLN A 160 -17.22 -9.80 5.42
CA GLN A 160 -17.37 -10.15 4.01
C GLN A 160 -16.25 -9.63 3.12
N CYS A 161 -15.26 -8.96 3.72
CA CYS A 161 -14.10 -8.39 3.05
C CYS A 161 -12.81 -9.06 3.53
N VAL A 162 -11.79 -9.07 2.69
CA VAL A 162 -10.41 -9.34 3.08
C VAL A 162 -9.55 -8.11 2.78
N ILE A 163 -8.67 -7.79 3.70
CA ILE A 163 -7.68 -6.70 3.56
C ILE A 163 -6.34 -7.34 3.27
N LEU A 164 -5.67 -6.92 2.20
CA LEU A 164 -4.30 -7.31 1.88
C LEU A 164 -3.35 -6.19 2.30
N GLU A 165 -2.34 -6.51 3.10
CA GLU A 165 -1.44 -5.54 3.74
C GLU A 165 -0.04 -6.12 3.98
N ASP A 166 1.00 -5.30 3.81
CA ASP A 166 2.39 -5.70 4.03
C ASP A 166 3.00 -5.15 5.33
N SER A 167 2.40 -4.10 5.90
CA SER A 167 2.97 -3.30 6.97
C SER A 167 2.32 -3.53 8.34
N ILE A 168 3.10 -3.29 9.41
CA ILE A 168 2.60 -3.34 10.79
C ILE A 168 1.50 -2.30 11.00
N SER A 169 1.69 -1.08 10.51
CA SER A 169 0.72 0.01 10.69
C SER A 169 -0.57 -0.24 9.93
N GLY A 170 -0.47 -0.75 8.70
CA GLY A 170 -1.64 -1.04 7.88
C GLY A 170 -2.41 -2.26 8.38
N SER A 171 -1.73 -3.35 8.75
CA SER A 171 -2.36 -4.51 9.36
C SER A 171 -3.09 -4.13 10.66
N ALA A 172 -2.46 -3.31 11.52
CA ALA A 172 -3.11 -2.82 12.73
C ALA A 172 -4.36 -1.98 12.43
N ALA A 173 -4.32 -1.11 11.41
CA ALA A 173 -5.47 -0.33 10.97
C ALA A 173 -6.61 -1.22 10.45
N GLY A 174 -6.29 -2.22 9.63
CA GLY A 174 -7.26 -3.19 9.09
C GLY A 174 -7.95 -4.00 10.19
N LEU A 175 -7.18 -4.50 11.14
CA LEU A 175 -7.69 -5.24 12.31
C LEU A 175 -8.56 -4.35 13.22
N ALA A 176 -8.14 -3.09 13.46
CA ALA A 176 -8.90 -2.13 14.26
C ALA A 176 -10.22 -1.74 13.60
N ALA A 177 -10.30 -1.72 12.27
CA ALA A 177 -11.54 -1.53 11.51
C ALA A 177 -12.48 -2.76 11.55
N GLY A 178 -12.12 -3.82 12.24
CA GLY A 178 -12.88 -5.07 12.29
C GLY A 178 -12.62 -6.01 11.10
N GLY A 179 -11.62 -5.73 10.27
CA GLY A 179 -11.34 -6.49 9.06
C GLY A 179 -10.69 -7.85 9.29
N LEU A 180 -10.84 -8.74 8.31
CA LEU A 180 -10.05 -9.96 8.16
C LEU A 180 -8.84 -9.61 7.30
N VAL A 181 -7.62 -9.84 7.81
CA VAL A 181 -6.38 -9.38 7.16
C VAL A 181 -5.60 -10.57 6.61
N VAL A 182 -5.09 -10.45 5.41
CA VAL A 182 -4.01 -11.30 4.90
C VAL A 182 -2.77 -10.43 4.79
N GLY A 183 -1.84 -10.68 5.72
CA GLY A 183 -0.55 -10.01 5.76
C GLY A 183 0.41 -10.63 4.75
N VAL A 184 1.05 -9.78 3.94
CA VAL A 184 2.09 -10.17 2.96
C VAL A 184 3.38 -9.42 3.27
N PRO A 185 4.09 -9.77 4.36
CA PRO A 185 5.17 -8.96 4.91
C PRO A 185 6.28 -8.74 3.89
N MET A 186 6.66 -7.47 3.67
CA MET A 186 7.74 -7.11 2.75
C MET A 186 9.06 -6.81 3.49
N HIS A 187 9.02 -5.96 4.50
CA HIS A 187 10.23 -5.47 5.19
C HIS A 187 10.35 -5.91 6.64
N GLN A 188 9.24 -6.08 7.33
CA GLN A 188 9.19 -6.41 8.74
C GLN A 188 8.22 -7.56 8.97
N PRO A 189 8.54 -8.50 9.86
CA PRO A 189 7.60 -9.56 10.22
C PRO A 189 6.34 -8.96 10.85
N LEU A 190 5.20 -9.54 10.52
CA LEU A 190 3.92 -9.18 11.11
C LEU A 190 3.65 -10.08 12.33
N GLU A 191 3.08 -9.50 13.38
CA GLU A 191 2.71 -10.25 14.57
C GLU A 191 1.41 -11.04 14.32
N PRO A 192 1.35 -12.33 14.74
CA PRO A 192 0.16 -13.14 14.60
C PRO A 192 -1.07 -12.53 15.28
N HIS A 193 -2.25 -12.65 14.64
CA HIS A 193 -3.51 -12.20 15.22
C HIS A 193 -4.64 -13.16 14.81
N PRO A 194 -5.66 -13.46 15.65
CA PRO A 194 -6.74 -14.39 15.32
C PRO A 194 -7.48 -14.07 14.02
N ARG A 195 -7.59 -12.78 13.66
CA ARG A 195 -8.21 -12.30 12.40
C ARG A 195 -7.20 -11.98 11.30
N MET A 196 -5.98 -12.51 11.38
CA MET A 196 -4.94 -12.31 10.36
C MET A 196 -4.24 -13.61 10.01
N ALA A 197 -4.17 -13.90 8.72
CA ALA A 197 -3.28 -14.91 8.15
C ALA A 197 -2.04 -14.22 7.58
N ILE A 198 -0.87 -14.85 7.67
CA ILE A 198 0.38 -14.31 7.13
C ILE A 198 0.81 -15.19 5.97
N PHE A 199 1.05 -14.58 4.81
CA PHE A 199 1.58 -15.21 3.62
C PHE A 199 3.06 -14.79 3.48
N ASP A 200 3.96 -15.50 4.16
CA ASP A 200 5.39 -15.23 4.13
C ASP A 200 6.00 -15.39 2.72
N ASP A 201 5.34 -16.14 1.84
CA ASP A 201 5.68 -16.32 0.43
C ASP A 201 5.11 -15.23 -0.48
N GLY A 202 4.43 -14.24 0.09
CA GLY A 202 3.79 -13.12 -0.62
C GLY A 202 2.63 -13.57 -1.51
N LEU A 203 2.36 -12.77 -2.57
CA LEU A 203 1.27 -13.06 -3.51
C LEU A 203 1.70 -13.89 -4.72
N ALA A 204 3.02 -14.11 -4.94
CA ALA A 204 3.54 -14.82 -6.12
C ALA A 204 3.01 -16.25 -6.27
N THR A 205 2.70 -16.92 -5.17
CA THR A 205 2.15 -18.28 -5.11
C THR A 205 0.67 -18.30 -4.72
N THR A 206 0.04 -17.12 -4.60
CA THR A 206 -1.34 -16.96 -4.16
C THR A 206 -2.26 -16.86 -5.37
N ASN A 207 -3.29 -17.70 -5.36
CA ASN A 207 -4.42 -17.62 -6.29
C ASN A 207 -5.70 -17.25 -5.52
N LEU A 208 -6.78 -17.01 -6.26
CA LEU A 208 -8.06 -16.62 -5.66
C LEU A 208 -8.64 -17.70 -4.74
N ASP A 209 -8.48 -18.98 -5.08
CA ASP A 209 -8.98 -20.09 -4.25
C ASP A 209 -8.30 -20.10 -2.88
N ARG A 210 -6.95 -19.97 -2.84
CA ARG A 210 -6.20 -19.84 -1.58
C ARG A 210 -6.69 -18.66 -0.74
N LEU A 211 -6.91 -17.50 -1.37
CA LEU A 211 -7.40 -16.32 -0.68
C LEU A 211 -8.81 -16.52 -0.10
N VAL A 212 -9.72 -17.11 -0.87
CA VAL A 212 -11.09 -17.40 -0.43
C VAL A 212 -11.11 -18.42 0.70
N ASP A 213 -10.29 -19.46 0.62
CA ASP A 213 -10.20 -20.48 1.69
C ASP A 213 -9.62 -19.88 2.97
N THR A 214 -8.60 -19.01 2.85
CA THR A 214 -8.04 -18.28 4.00
C THR A 214 -9.08 -17.36 4.63
N TRP A 215 -9.83 -16.60 3.82
CA TRP A 215 -10.91 -15.76 4.32
C TRP A 215 -11.96 -16.57 5.10
N ARG A 216 -12.38 -17.75 4.60
CA ARG A 216 -13.30 -18.64 5.32
C ARG A 216 -12.75 -19.07 6.67
N GLN A 217 -11.49 -19.49 6.71
CA GLN A 217 -10.83 -19.91 7.96
C GLN A 217 -10.78 -18.78 8.99
N LEU A 218 -10.43 -17.55 8.57
CA LEU A 218 -10.39 -16.39 9.44
C LEU A 218 -11.78 -16.02 9.98
N LYS A 219 -12.80 -16.12 9.13
CA LYS A 219 -14.17 -15.82 9.50
C LYS A 219 -14.76 -16.84 10.49
N ASP A 220 -14.45 -18.12 10.30
CA ASP A 220 -14.96 -19.20 11.15
C ASP A 220 -14.26 -19.25 12.52
N ALA A 221 -13.13 -18.53 12.68
CA ALA A 221 -12.38 -18.42 13.92
C ALA A 221 -12.90 -17.31 14.87
N GLU A 222 -13.87 -16.48 14.43
CA GLU A 222 -14.59 -15.50 15.27
C GLU A 222 -15.70 -16.17 16.10
#